data_39c15ce7f9305d3287af1a2b87f6250f
#
_entry.id   39c15ce7f9305d3287af1a2b87f6250f
#
_cell.length_a   1.000
_cell.length_b   1.000
_cell.length_c   1.000
_cell.angle_alpha   90.00
_cell.angle_beta   90.00
_cell.angle_gamma   90.00
#
_symmetry.space_group_name_H-M   'P 1'
#
loop_
_entity.id
_entity.type
_entity.pdbx_description
1 polymer ?
#
loop_
_entity_poly.entity_id
_entity_poly.type
_entity_poly.pdbx_seq_one_letter_code
_entity_poly.pdbx_strand_id
1 'polypeptide(L)'
;MKPKTKGIIKILKCHSKETGMKPFTTQLQYKSFSKPEYYEYTNSSVLIRFDSSVFNTKENIKLFSDSNCKIFPMTDHLFLKFTDDNKIQTFDTRLLLNTIRKLEKNPKTHQKETKKHRFIDFSYNNRCFTNYHDSTLPDRFRVDSYNLKTVLRVFSMLQCDKTTITYNEKHPHRPITLECDLATAIIAPIRYMDRSVE
;
A
#
# COMPACT_ATOMS: atom_id res chain seq x y z
N MET A 1 13.84 19.27 8.94
CA MET A 1 12.94 18.12 8.67
C MET A 1 12.99 17.18 9.88
N LYS A 2 11.82 16.82 10.45
CA LYS A 2 11.74 15.94 11.62
C LYS A 2 12.35 14.55 11.28
N PRO A 3 12.95 13.81 12.23
CA PRO A 3 13.57 12.51 12.00
C PRO A 3 12.62 11.49 11.31
N LYS A 4 11.35 11.51 11.67
CA LYS A 4 10.30 10.66 11.07
C LYS A 4 10.14 10.90 9.58
N THR A 5 10.11 12.16 9.15
CA THR A 5 9.98 12.56 7.74
C THR A 5 11.14 12.04 6.88
N LYS A 6 12.37 12.13 7.40
CA LYS A 6 13.55 11.53 6.73
C LYS A 6 13.40 10.03 6.54
N GLY A 7 12.89 9.33 7.56
CA GLY A 7 12.64 7.89 7.52
C GLY A 7 11.61 7.50 6.47
N ILE A 8 10.49 8.23 6.40
CA ILE A 8 9.45 8.02 5.38
C ILE A 8 10.03 8.20 3.98
N ILE A 9 10.73 9.30 3.71
CA ILE A 9 11.36 9.57 2.42
C ILE A 9 12.34 8.45 2.04
N LYS A 10 13.14 7.94 2.98
CA LYS A 10 14.03 6.79 2.75
C LYS A 10 13.26 5.54 2.34
N ILE A 11 12.14 5.23 3.00
CA ILE A 11 11.29 4.08 2.65
C ILE A 11 10.75 4.25 1.22
N LEU A 12 10.20 5.42 0.90
CA LEU A 12 9.62 5.68 -0.42
C LEU A 12 10.68 5.68 -1.54
N LYS A 13 11.89 6.19 -1.28
CA LYS A 13 13.03 6.08 -2.21
C LYS A 13 13.37 4.62 -2.52
N CYS A 14 13.48 3.78 -1.50
CA CYS A 14 13.75 2.35 -1.69
C CYS A 14 12.65 1.69 -2.52
N HIS A 15 11.39 1.97 -2.18
CA HIS A 15 10.23 1.43 -2.88
C HIS A 15 10.19 1.85 -4.36
N SER A 16 10.40 3.13 -4.66
CA SER A 16 10.46 3.65 -6.03
C SER A 16 11.57 2.99 -6.85
N LYS A 17 12.74 2.76 -6.23
CA LYS A 17 13.89 2.15 -6.89
C LYS A 17 13.64 0.71 -7.29
N GLU A 18 12.95 -0.06 -6.45
CA GLU A 18 12.66 -1.47 -6.69
C GLU A 18 11.51 -1.69 -7.69
N THR A 19 10.57 -0.77 -7.74
CA THR A 19 9.42 -0.86 -8.65
C THR A 19 9.69 -0.28 -10.05
N GLY A 20 10.91 0.18 -10.28
CA GLY A 20 11.30 0.90 -11.49
C GLY A 20 10.88 2.39 -11.42
N MET A 21 11.81 3.28 -11.76
CA MET A 21 11.54 4.73 -11.72
C MET A 21 10.60 5.13 -12.85
N LYS A 22 9.31 5.19 -12.55
CA LYS A 22 8.33 5.88 -13.39
C LYS A 22 8.34 7.37 -13.01
N PRO A 23 8.04 8.31 -13.93
CA PRO A 23 8.09 9.76 -13.66
C PRO A 23 7.34 10.16 -12.39
N PHE A 24 6.18 9.57 -12.11
CA PHE A 24 5.35 9.91 -10.95
C PHE A 24 5.85 9.32 -9.63
N THR A 25 6.78 8.35 -9.64
CA THR A 25 7.35 7.77 -8.40
C THR A 25 8.58 8.52 -7.89
N THR A 26 9.04 9.55 -8.60
CA THR A 26 10.27 10.27 -8.30
C THR A 26 10.10 11.39 -7.28
N GLN A 27 8.88 11.69 -6.89
CA GLN A 27 8.57 12.74 -5.91
C GLN A 27 7.29 12.46 -5.13
N LEU A 28 7.17 13.10 -3.96
CA LEU A 28 5.91 13.32 -3.28
C LEU A 28 5.26 14.56 -3.84
N GLN A 29 4.05 14.41 -4.36
CA GLN A 29 3.29 15.51 -4.92
C GLN A 29 2.49 16.21 -3.82
N TYR A 30 2.73 17.52 -3.64
CA TYR A 30 1.87 18.36 -2.80
C TYR A 30 0.62 18.77 -3.58
N LYS A 31 -0.53 18.60 -2.97
CA LYS A 31 -1.85 18.93 -3.52
C LYS A 31 -2.53 19.97 -2.62
N SER A 32 -2.83 21.14 -3.20
CA SER A 32 -3.48 22.25 -2.51
C SER A 32 -4.82 22.66 -3.14
N PHE A 33 -5.24 22.02 -4.23
CA PHE A 33 -6.44 22.41 -4.98
C PHE A 33 -7.75 22.11 -4.27
N SER A 34 -7.73 21.23 -3.27
CA SER A 34 -8.88 20.93 -2.42
C SER A 34 -8.45 20.92 -0.96
N LYS A 35 -9.30 21.42 -0.06
CA LYS A 35 -9.11 21.19 1.38
C LYS A 35 -9.68 19.84 1.76
N PRO A 36 -8.97 18.99 2.56
CA PRO A 36 -7.66 19.28 3.16
C PRO A 36 -6.47 19.16 2.18
N GLU A 37 -5.41 19.96 2.43
CA GLU A 37 -4.13 19.85 1.74
C GLU A 37 -3.45 18.51 2.08
N TYR A 38 -2.79 17.87 1.11
CA TYR A 38 -2.14 16.58 1.33
C TYR A 38 -0.92 16.37 0.43
N TYR A 39 -0.13 15.34 0.76
CA TYR A 39 0.92 14.83 -0.10
C TYR A 39 0.55 13.47 -0.66
N GLU A 40 0.91 13.20 -1.88
CA GLU A 40 0.70 11.91 -2.51
C GLU A 40 1.98 11.28 -3.05
N TYR A 41 2.06 9.97 -2.89
CA TYR A 41 3.05 9.09 -3.50
C TYR A 41 2.34 7.94 -4.21
N THR A 42 2.78 7.60 -5.42
CA THR A 42 2.29 6.40 -6.11
C THR A 42 3.36 5.74 -6.96
N ASN A 43 3.22 4.42 -7.14
CA ASN A 43 3.99 3.62 -8.08
C ASN A 43 3.10 2.82 -9.03
N SER A 44 1.84 3.23 -9.22
CA SER A 44 0.77 2.55 -9.96
C SER A 44 0.12 1.34 -9.27
N SER A 45 0.78 0.68 -8.34
CA SER A 45 0.23 -0.44 -7.55
C SER A 45 -0.12 -0.05 -6.12
N VAL A 46 0.52 1.02 -5.64
CA VAL A 46 0.27 1.64 -4.34
C VAL A 46 0.10 3.13 -4.52
N LEU A 47 -0.86 3.68 -3.85
CA LEU A 47 -1.06 5.12 -3.68
C LEU A 47 -1.09 5.41 -2.18
N ILE A 48 -0.29 6.37 -1.71
CA ILE A 48 -0.27 6.81 -0.31
C ILE A 48 -0.54 8.29 -0.28
N ARG A 49 -1.60 8.68 0.42
CA ARG A 49 -1.95 10.06 0.71
C ARG A 49 -1.63 10.35 2.17
N PHE A 50 -0.85 11.39 2.41
CA PHE A 50 -0.44 11.85 3.72
C PHE A 50 -1.14 13.15 4.05
N ASP A 51 -1.55 13.33 5.29
CA ASP A 51 -1.91 14.65 5.81
C ASP A 51 -0.76 15.64 5.61
N SER A 52 -1.06 16.88 5.25
CA SER A 52 -0.04 17.89 4.96
C SER A 52 0.85 18.20 6.14
N SER A 53 0.38 17.99 7.38
CA SER A 53 1.14 18.19 8.62
C SER A 53 2.31 17.22 8.79
N VAL A 54 2.33 16.10 8.06
CA VAL A 54 3.42 15.11 8.09
C VAL A 54 4.74 15.72 7.63
N PHE A 55 4.71 16.68 6.69
CA PHE A 55 5.88 17.32 6.12
C PHE A 55 5.90 18.83 6.45
N ASN A 56 7.11 19.38 6.66
CA ASN A 56 7.29 20.80 7.04
C ASN A 56 7.47 21.73 5.81
N THR A 57 6.83 21.44 4.71
CA THR A 57 6.89 22.23 3.48
C THR A 57 5.53 22.19 2.80
N LYS A 58 5.27 23.12 1.92
CA LYS A 58 4.09 23.12 1.04
C LYS A 58 4.50 22.97 -0.43
N GLU A 59 5.60 22.27 -0.67
CA GLU A 59 6.16 22.05 -2.00
C GLU A 59 6.33 20.54 -2.26
N ASN A 60 6.44 20.20 -3.54
CA ASN A 60 6.79 18.84 -3.94
C ASN A 60 8.14 18.42 -3.36
N ILE A 61 8.20 17.22 -2.79
CA ILE A 61 9.42 16.67 -2.21
C ILE A 61 10.05 15.70 -3.19
N LYS A 62 11.22 16.06 -3.73
CA LYS A 62 11.97 15.17 -4.61
C LYS A 62 12.48 13.94 -3.86
N LEU A 63 12.21 12.78 -4.39
CA LEU A 63 12.76 11.52 -3.89
C LEU A 63 14.17 11.26 -4.46
N PHE A 64 14.45 11.75 -5.68
CA PHE A 64 15.75 11.64 -6.35
C PHE A 64 16.16 12.99 -6.93
N SER A 65 17.47 13.23 -7.11
CA SER A 65 18.02 14.48 -7.65
C SER A 65 17.50 14.79 -9.04
N ASP A 66 17.42 13.78 -9.91
CA ASP A 66 17.03 13.92 -11.32
C ASP A 66 15.53 13.76 -11.55
N SER A 67 14.74 13.97 -10.51
CA SER A 67 13.29 13.80 -10.60
C SER A 67 12.60 14.92 -11.35
N ASN A 68 12.14 14.62 -12.56
CA ASN A 68 11.30 15.49 -13.39
C ASN A 68 9.92 14.85 -13.56
N CYS A 69 9.13 14.83 -12.48
CA CYS A 69 7.73 14.43 -12.62
C CYS A 69 6.95 15.59 -13.25
N LYS A 70 6.69 15.49 -14.54
CA LYS A 70 5.87 16.48 -15.26
C LYS A 70 4.37 16.24 -15.12
N ILE A 71 4.00 14.96 -14.94
CA ILE A 71 2.60 14.53 -14.89
C ILE A 71 2.44 13.60 -13.68
N PHE A 72 1.59 13.99 -12.76
CA PHE A 72 1.14 13.12 -11.66
C PHE A 72 -0.31 12.69 -11.95
N PRO A 73 -0.66 11.40 -11.78
CA PRO A 73 -2.00 10.93 -12.10
C PRO A 73 -3.06 11.63 -11.25
N MET A 74 -4.26 11.77 -11.81
CA MET A 74 -5.44 12.19 -11.05
C MET A 74 -5.89 10.99 -10.18
N THR A 75 -5.91 11.20 -8.88
CA THR A 75 -6.08 10.11 -7.90
C THR A 75 -7.30 10.28 -7.01
N ASP A 76 -7.96 11.44 -7.04
CA ASP A 76 -9.06 11.75 -6.12
C ASP A 76 -10.23 10.77 -6.23
N HIS A 77 -10.53 10.31 -7.45
CA HIS A 77 -11.58 9.31 -7.69
C HIS A 77 -11.28 7.93 -7.05
N LEU A 78 -10.02 7.63 -6.75
CA LEU A 78 -9.64 6.36 -6.10
C LEU A 78 -9.95 6.35 -4.61
N PHE A 79 -10.09 7.52 -3.98
CA PHE A 79 -10.46 7.68 -2.58
C PHE A 79 -11.97 7.87 -2.38
N LEU A 80 -12.75 7.71 -3.41
CA LEU A 80 -14.21 7.73 -3.29
C LEU A 80 -14.64 6.57 -2.39
N LYS A 81 -15.51 6.90 -1.44
CA LYS A 81 -16.03 5.92 -0.48
C LYS A 81 -16.65 4.74 -1.22
N PHE A 82 -16.19 3.58 -0.87
CA PHE A 82 -16.75 2.34 -1.37
C PHE A 82 -18.20 2.16 -0.85
N THR A 83 -18.97 1.37 -1.58
CA THR A 83 -20.38 1.08 -1.31
C THR A 83 -20.59 0.32 0.01
N ASP A 84 -21.84 0.18 0.44
CA ASP A 84 -22.30 -0.43 1.70
C ASP A 84 -21.83 -1.88 1.95
N ASP A 85 -21.32 -2.56 0.92
CA ASP A 85 -20.79 -3.95 1.00
C ASP A 85 -19.35 -4.06 1.54
N ASN A 86 -18.74 -2.96 1.97
CA ASN A 86 -17.36 -2.99 2.43
C ASN A 86 -17.25 -3.52 3.85
N LYS A 87 -16.24 -4.36 4.05
CA LYS A 87 -15.83 -4.86 5.37
C LYS A 87 -14.65 -4.05 5.89
N ILE A 88 -14.64 -3.86 7.20
CA ILE A 88 -13.62 -3.10 7.89
C ILE A 88 -12.98 -3.99 8.96
N GLN A 89 -11.65 -4.03 8.97
CA GLN A 89 -10.88 -4.76 9.97
C GLN A 89 -9.75 -3.87 10.49
N THR A 90 -9.64 -3.76 11.81
CA THR A 90 -8.59 -2.96 12.46
C THR A 90 -7.53 -3.86 13.10
N PHE A 91 -6.27 -3.52 12.92
CA PHE A 91 -5.11 -4.24 13.42
C PHE A 91 -4.18 -3.29 14.20
N ASP A 92 -3.42 -3.83 15.14
CA ASP A 92 -2.22 -3.16 15.64
C ASP A 92 -1.20 -3.08 14.50
N THR A 93 -0.72 -1.88 14.20
CA THR A 93 0.15 -1.60 13.04
C THR A 93 1.48 -2.37 13.13
N ARG A 94 2.08 -2.42 14.34
CA ARG A 94 3.39 -3.06 14.53
C ARG A 94 3.27 -4.58 14.51
N LEU A 95 2.21 -5.09 15.13
CA LEU A 95 1.93 -6.52 15.13
C LEU A 95 1.65 -7.02 13.71
N LEU A 96 0.83 -6.29 12.95
CA LEU A 96 0.56 -6.60 11.56
C LEU A 96 1.84 -6.60 10.71
N LEU A 97 2.66 -5.55 10.82
CA LEU A 97 3.95 -5.48 10.11
C LEU A 97 4.87 -6.67 10.43
N ASN A 98 4.93 -7.08 11.71
CA ASN A 98 5.72 -8.23 12.12
C ASN A 98 5.15 -9.54 11.59
N THR A 99 3.82 -9.68 11.55
CA THR A 99 3.14 -10.84 10.96
C THR A 99 3.50 -10.96 9.46
N ILE A 100 3.38 -9.88 8.70
CA ILE A 100 3.75 -9.87 7.27
C ILE A 100 5.22 -10.28 7.07
N ARG A 101 6.14 -9.75 7.88
CA ARG A 101 7.56 -10.13 7.83
C ARG A 101 7.81 -11.62 8.13
N LYS A 102 7.05 -12.21 9.06
CA LYS A 102 7.14 -13.65 9.38
C LYS A 102 6.62 -14.49 8.22
N LEU A 103 5.49 -14.10 7.61
CA LEU A 103 4.92 -14.79 6.46
C LEU A 103 5.89 -14.80 5.26
N GLU A 104 6.58 -13.69 5.00
CA GLU A 104 7.60 -13.62 3.95
C GLU A 104 8.80 -14.56 4.18
N LYS A 105 9.18 -14.81 5.43
CA LYS A 105 10.33 -15.67 5.76
C LYS A 105 10.04 -17.15 5.64
N ASN A 106 8.78 -17.55 5.78
CA ASN A 106 8.33 -18.94 5.75
C ASN A 106 7.36 -19.20 4.58
N PRO A 107 7.83 -19.17 3.33
CA PRO A 107 6.98 -19.46 2.19
C PRO A 107 6.56 -20.95 2.25
N LYS A 108 5.27 -21.21 2.45
CA LYS A 108 4.70 -22.57 2.38
C LYS A 108 4.35 -23.00 0.95
N THR A 109 4.82 -22.28 -0.05
CA THR A 109 4.37 -22.48 -1.44
C THR A 109 5.48 -22.90 -2.38
N HIS A 110 5.12 -23.83 -3.28
CA HIS A 110 5.95 -24.32 -4.38
C HIS A 110 6.06 -23.35 -5.57
N GLN A 111 5.54 -22.13 -5.48
CA GLN A 111 5.66 -21.17 -6.58
C GLN A 111 7.07 -20.61 -6.64
N LYS A 112 7.67 -20.60 -7.84
CA LYS A 112 8.91 -19.89 -8.15
C LYS A 112 8.70 -18.38 -7.97
N GLU A 113 8.71 -17.93 -6.72
CA GLU A 113 8.65 -16.51 -6.39
C GLU A 113 10.01 -15.88 -6.70
N THR A 114 9.98 -14.73 -7.33
CA THR A 114 11.19 -13.92 -7.42
C THR A 114 11.55 -13.46 -6.01
N LYS A 115 12.86 -13.35 -5.67
CA LYS A 115 13.32 -12.91 -4.35
C LYS A 115 12.72 -11.56 -3.88
N LYS A 116 12.10 -10.79 -4.78
CA LYS A 116 11.63 -9.42 -4.54
C LYS A 116 10.12 -9.30 -4.32
N HIS A 117 9.31 -10.14 -4.96
CA HIS A 117 7.85 -10.04 -4.90
C HIS A 117 7.27 -11.34 -4.37
N ARG A 118 6.73 -11.26 -3.17
CA ARG A 118 6.01 -12.35 -2.51
C ARG A 118 4.56 -11.98 -2.36
N PHE A 119 3.69 -12.90 -2.66
CA PHE A 119 2.27 -12.69 -2.54
C PHE A 119 1.78 -13.24 -1.21
N ILE A 120 0.88 -12.51 -0.58
CA ILE A 120 0.18 -12.93 0.62
C ILE A 120 -1.32 -12.75 0.41
N ASP A 121 -2.07 -13.67 0.95
CA ASP A 121 -3.52 -13.67 0.87
C ASP A 121 -4.13 -13.20 2.19
N PHE A 122 -5.20 -12.42 2.10
CA PHE A 122 -6.06 -12.12 3.24
C PHE A 122 -7.28 -13.02 3.17
N SER A 123 -7.46 -13.88 4.17
CA SER A 123 -8.64 -14.74 4.31
C SER A 123 -9.79 -13.97 4.96
N TYR A 124 -10.94 -13.91 4.29
CA TYR A 124 -12.13 -13.27 4.83
C TYR A 124 -12.69 -14.01 6.05
N ASN A 125 -12.71 -15.35 5.99
CA ASN A 125 -13.23 -16.20 7.06
C ASN A 125 -12.41 -16.09 8.34
N ASN A 126 -11.08 -16.12 8.22
CA ASN A 126 -10.17 -16.03 9.35
C ASN A 126 -9.77 -14.60 9.72
N ARG A 127 -10.13 -13.62 8.89
CA ARG A 127 -9.78 -12.19 9.06
C ARG A 127 -8.30 -11.96 9.33
N CYS A 128 -7.44 -12.69 8.63
CA CYS A 128 -5.99 -12.63 8.81
C CYS A 128 -5.23 -12.83 7.50
N PHE A 129 -3.99 -12.35 7.49
CA PHE A 129 -3.06 -12.61 6.38
C PHE A 129 -2.43 -13.99 6.52
N THR A 130 -2.26 -14.65 5.39
CA THR A 130 -1.68 -15.99 5.28
C THR A 130 -0.78 -16.07 4.04
N ASN A 131 0.16 -16.98 4.04
CA ASN A 131 0.96 -17.35 2.87
C ASN A 131 0.48 -18.67 2.24
N TYR A 132 -0.67 -19.14 2.63
CA TYR A 132 -1.27 -20.36 2.07
C TYR A 132 -2.00 -20.02 0.77
N HIS A 133 -1.48 -20.54 -0.34
CA HIS A 133 -2.03 -20.33 -1.68
C HIS A 133 -2.83 -21.57 -2.09
N ASP A 134 -4.09 -21.58 -1.76
CA ASP A 134 -5.05 -22.44 -2.40
C ASP A 134 -5.84 -21.60 -3.41
N SER A 135 -5.61 -21.83 -4.69
CA SER A 135 -6.21 -21.04 -5.78
C SER A 135 -7.71 -21.29 -5.93
N THR A 136 -8.26 -22.30 -5.26
CA THR A 136 -9.66 -22.72 -5.41
C THR A 136 -10.64 -21.97 -4.53
N LEU A 137 -10.18 -21.13 -3.60
CA LEU A 137 -11.06 -20.47 -2.64
C LEU A 137 -11.37 -19.02 -3.04
N PRO A 138 -12.63 -18.66 -3.29
CA PRO A 138 -13.06 -17.32 -3.67
C PRO A 138 -13.07 -16.32 -2.48
N ASP A 139 -12.77 -16.79 -1.25
CA ASP A 139 -12.95 -16.06 0.01
C ASP A 139 -11.73 -15.24 0.44
N ARG A 140 -10.97 -14.70 -0.52
CA ARG A 140 -9.73 -13.96 -0.21
C ARG A 140 -9.34 -12.95 -1.27
N PHE A 141 -8.54 -11.97 -0.89
CA PHE A 141 -7.80 -11.14 -1.83
C PHE A 141 -6.29 -11.36 -1.67
N ARG A 142 -5.56 -11.17 -2.75
CA ARG A 142 -4.10 -11.29 -2.80
C ARG A 142 -3.44 -9.94 -3.00
N VAL A 143 -2.37 -9.69 -2.27
CA VAL A 143 -1.56 -8.48 -2.40
C VAL A 143 -0.08 -8.81 -2.49
N ASP A 144 0.67 -7.90 -3.12
CA ASP A 144 2.12 -7.92 -3.05
C ASP A 144 2.56 -7.54 -1.63
N SER A 145 3.27 -8.44 -0.95
CA SER A 145 3.73 -8.25 0.42
C SER A 145 4.70 -7.09 0.55
N TYR A 146 5.49 -6.79 -0.49
CA TYR A 146 6.41 -5.67 -0.50
C TYR A 146 5.66 -4.33 -0.47
N ASN A 147 4.59 -4.21 -1.26
CA ASN A 147 3.73 -3.05 -1.26
C ASN A 147 3.04 -2.86 0.10
N LEU A 148 2.43 -3.92 0.64
CA LEU A 148 1.78 -3.88 1.95
C LEU A 148 2.78 -3.53 3.06
N LYS A 149 3.93 -4.16 3.06
CA LYS A 149 5.00 -3.89 4.03
C LYS A 149 5.51 -2.44 3.94
N THR A 150 5.59 -1.88 2.75
CA THR A 150 5.97 -0.48 2.56
C THR A 150 4.99 0.47 3.24
N VAL A 151 3.68 0.27 3.01
CA VAL A 151 2.62 1.06 3.66
C VAL A 151 2.69 0.93 5.18
N LEU A 152 2.77 -0.29 5.71
CA LEU A 152 2.82 -0.53 7.16
C LEU A 152 4.09 0.06 7.81
N ARG A 153 5.23 0.04 7.10
CA ARG A 153 6.46 0.72 7.57
C ARG A 153 6.28 2.23 7.63
N VAL A 154 5.62 2.82 6.64
CA VAL A 154 5.27 4.25 6.64
C VAL A 154 4.36 4.56 7.83
N PHE A 155 3.28 3.80 8.04
CA PHE A 155 2.36 4.00 9.17
C PHE A 155 3.07 3.83 10.53
N SER A 156 3.95 2.84 10.66
CA SER A 156 4.80 2.68 11.85
C SER A 156 5.75 3.87 12.08
N MET A 157 6.30 4.47 11.01
CA MET A 157 7.12 5.70 11.11
C MET A 157 6.28 6.92 11.49
N LEU A 158 5.02 6.97 11.12
CA LEU A 158 4.06 7.98 11.56
C LEU A 158 3.62 7.78 13.02
N GLN A 159 4.01 6.66 13.64
CA GLN A 159 3.60 6.25 14.99
C GLN A 159 2.09 5.99 15.12
N CYS A 160 1.47 5.54 14.03
CA CYS A 160 0.09 5.09 14.07
C CYS A 160 0.02 3.74 14.77
N ASP A 161 -0.70 3.66 15.87
CA ASP A 161 -0.85 2.41 16.65
C ASP A 161 -1.75 1.41 15.94
N LYS A 162 -2.76 1.91 15.24
CA LYS A 162 -3.76 1.09 14.54
C LYS A 162 -3.74 1.35 13.04
N THR A 163 -3.97 0.29 12.28
CA THR A 163 -4.23 0.31 10.83
C THR A 163 -5.59 -0.30 10.58
N THR A 164 -6.47 0.45 9.95
CA THR A 164 -7.78 -0.04 9.50
C THR A 164 -7.67 -0.44 8.04
N ILE A 165 -8.11 -1.65 7.72
CA ILE A 165 -8.15 -2.19 6.35
C ILE A 165 -9.60 -2.28 5.92
N THR A 166 -9.93 -1.64 4.80
CA THR A 166 -11.24 -1.73 4.16
C THR A 166 -11.11 -2.53 2.86
N TYR A 167 -11.98 -3.52 2.69
CA TYR A 167 -11.99 -4.44 1.54
C TYR A 167 -13.42 -4.85 1.19
N ASN A 168 -13.61 -5.44 0.01
CA ASN A 168 -14.91 -5.91 -0.46
C ASN A 168 -14.87 -7.42 -0.74
N GLU A 169 -15.67 -8.19 0.00
CA GLU A 169 -15.70 -9.66 -0.13
C GLU A 169 -16.33 -10.11 -1.44
N LYS A 170 -17.30 -9.38 -1.97
CA LYS A 170 -17.97 -9.69 -3.24
C LYS A 170 -17.09 -9.35 -4.46
N HIS A 171 -16.10 -8.49 -4.26
CA HIS A 171 -15.23 -7.99 -5.33
C HIS A 171 -13.75 -8.01 -4.90
N PRO A 172 -13.12 -9.20 -4.78
CA PRO A 172 -11.76 -9.36 -4.23
C PRO A 172 -10.66 -8.70 -5.09
N HIS A 173 -10.98 -8.28 -6.31
CA HIS A 173 -10.06 -7.55 -7.21
C HIS A 173 -10.19 -6.02 -7.12
N ARG A 174 -11.11 -5.51 -6.31
CA ARG A 174 -11.14 -4.07 -6.02
C ARG A 174 -9.96 -3.68 -5.14
N PRO A 175 -9.43 -2.46 -5.29
CA PRO A 175 -8.38 -1.96 -4.40
C PRO A 175 -8.78 -2.04 -2.94
N ILE A 176 -7.83 -2.39 -2.09
CA ILE A 176 -7.98 -2.32 -0.64
C ILE A 176 -7.48 -0.97 -0.14
N THR A 177 -8.14 -0.45 0.88
CA THR A 177 -7.73 0.78 1.54
C THR A 177 -7.17 0.48 2.92
N LEU A 178 -6.03 1.08 3.24
CA LEU A 178 -5.43 1.06 4.57
C LEU A 178 -5.44 2.49 5.11
N GLU A 179 -5.89 2.66 6.34
CA GLU A 179 -6.02 3.98 6.96
C GLU A 179 -5.37 4.01 8.33
N CYS A 180 -4.75 5.14 8.65
CA CYS A 180 -4.34 5.55 9.98
C CYS A 180 -4.57 7.05 10.12
N ASP A 181 -4.36 7.62 11.31
CA ASP A 181 -4.69 9.02 11.63
C ASP A 181 -4.06 10.06 10.69
N LEU A 182 -2.89 9.76 10.13
CA LEU A 182 -2.08 10.71 9.35
C LEU A 182 -1.90 10.31 7.88
N ALA A 183 -2.43 9.16 7.46
CA ALA A 183 -2.30 8.71 6.08
C ALA A 183 -3.34 7.68 5.69
N THR A 184 -3.72 7.73 4.42
CA THR A 184 -4.53 6.70 3.76
C THR A 184 -3.74 6.11 2.60
N ALA A 185 -3.76 4.79 2.46
CA ALA A 185 -3.12 4.10 1.35
C ALA A 185 -4.11 3.22 0.62
N ILE A 186 -3.96 3.14 -0.69
CA ILE A 186 -4.69 2.22 -1.57
C ILE A 186 -3.68 1.27 -2.17
N ILE A 187 -3.97 -0.04 -2.11
CA ILE A 187 -3.16 -1.10 -2.72
C ILE A 187 -4.04 -1.83 -3.74
N ALA A 188 -3.53 -1.95 -4.96
CA ALA A 188 -4.17 -2.77 -5.98
C ALA A 188 -3.96 -4.26 -5.65
N PRO A 189 -5.03 -5.07 -5.54
CA PRO A 189 -4.90 -6.51 -5.41
C PRO A 189 -4.33 -7.13 -6.69
N ILE A 190 -3.70 -8.28 -6.52
CA ILE A 190 -3.23 -9.08 -7.65
C ILE A 190 -4.37 -9.98 -8.10
N ARG A 191 -4.70 -9.90 -9.38
CA ARG A 191 -5.72 -10.77 -9.96
C ARG A 191 -5.19 -12.20 -10.01
N TYR A 192 -6.01 -13.15 -9.59
CA TYR A 192 -5.80 -14.55 -9.93
C TYR A 192 -6.04 -14.68 -11.44
N MET A 193 -5.04 -15.07 -12.19
CA MET A 193 -5.29 -15.56 -13.55
C MET A 193 -5.77 -17.01 -13.38
N ASP A 194 -7.04 -17.25 -13.58
CA ASP A 194 -7.54 -18.61 -13.81
C ASP A 194 -6.81 -19.16 -15.03
N ARG A 195 -5.87 -20.07 -14.81
CA ARG A 195 -5.23 -20.85 -15.88
C ARG A 195 -6.12 -22.00 -16.37
N SER A 196 -7.41 -21.92 -16.14
CA SER A 196 -8.37 -22.97 -16.53
C SER A 196 -9.11 -22.67 -17.83
N VAL A 197 -8.42 -22.01 -18.80
CA VAL A 197 -8.91 -21.96 -20.18
C VAL A 197 -7.72 -22.21 -21.09
N GLU A 198 -7.33 -23.45 -21.23
CA GLU A 198 -6.74 -24.06 -22.43
C GLU A 198 -7.38 -25.44 -22.66
#